data_5392c3c080d3e4b88ab56ca994787908
#
_entry.id   5392c3c080d3e4b88ab56ca994787908
#
_cell.length_a   1.000
_cell.length_b   1.000
_cell.length_c   1.000
_cell.angle_alpha   90.00
_cell.angle_beta   90.00
_cell.angle_gamma   90.00
#
_symmetry.space_group_name_H-M   'P 1'
#
loop_
_entity.id
_entity.type
_entity.pdbx_description
1 polymer ?
#
loop_
_entity_poly.entity_id
_entity_poly.type
_entity_poly.pdbx_seq_one_letter_code
_entity_poly.pdbx_strand_id
1 'polypeptide(L)'
;MTQLTLGYSDSEDRLWLIFTDDGSQLWLTRRMTLVLLQHLSERMTISCPGAAPDVSLKPEIRVALEFEAAHETEHDPIPQGQPQGGKPEGQPQGSVHVVSSITLKMGSSQVQLMTNAPGYQRTLCMSRAEAHRMLGALARRSQSAGWNMPNLPAWLQF
;
A
#
# COMPACT_ATOMS: atom_id res chain seq x y z
N MET A 1 -4.83 -12.88 9.92
CA MET A 1 -4.45 -11.93 8.85
C MET A 1 -5.39 -10.73 8.90
N THR A 2 -4.85 -9.53 9.05
CA THR A 2 -5.68 -8.32 9.07
C THR A 2 -6.16 -8.04 7.66
N GLN A 3 -7.46 -8.10 7.47
CA GLN A 3 -8.04 -7.67 6.20
C GLN A 3 -8.28 -6.17 6.21
N LEU A 4 -8.02 -5.55 5.10
CA LEU A 4 -8.27 -4.13 4.93
C LEU A 4 -8.97 -3.86 3.60
N THR A 5 -9.78 -2.83 3.58
CA THR A 5 -10.45 -2.34 2.38
C THR A 5 -9.87 -0.98 2.04
N LEU A 6 -9.61 -0.75 0.76
CA LEU A 6 -9.03 0.48 0.25
C LEU A 6 -10.03 1.16 -0.70
N GLY A 7 -10.13 2.46 -0.62
CA GLY A 7 -10.94 3.24 -1.54
C GLY A 7 -10.50 4.70 -1.65
N TYR A 8 -11.23 5.45 -2.44
CA TYR A 8 -10.98 6.87 -2.69
C TYR A 8 -12.24 7.67 -2.45
N SER A 9 -12.10 8.85 -1.85
CA SER A 9 -13.18 9.80 -1.66
C SER A 9 -12.98 11.04 -2.54
N ASP A 10 -13.86 11.26 -3.50
CA ASP A 10 -13.85 12.46 -4.36
C ASP A 10 -14.00 13.74 -3.56
N SER A 11 -14.90 13.74 -2.57
CA SER A 11 -15.22 14.93 -1.79
C SER A 11 -14.06 15.36 -0.90
N GLU A 12 -13.30 14.41 -0.38
CA GLU A 12 -12.16 14.68 0.51
C GLU A 12 -10.82 14.69 -0.24
N ASP A 13 -10.81 14.19 -1.48
CA ASP A 13 -9.59 13.99 -2.27
C ASP A 13 -8.52 13.22 -1.50
N ARG A 14 -8.93 12.11 -0.89
CA ARG A 14 -8.09 11.25 -0.05
C ARG A 14 -8.38 9.79 -0.31
N LEU A 15 -7.37 8.96 -0.14
CA LEU A 15 -7.55 7.52 -0.02
C LEU A 15 -7.95 7.18 1.41
N TRP A 16 -8.71 6.12 1.57
CA TRP A 16 -9.06 5.59 2.88
C TRP A 16 -8.76 4.09 2.97
N LEU A 17 -8.36 3.69 4.17
CA LEU A 17 -8.15 2.30 4.53
C LEU A 17 -9.08 1.97 5.70
N ILE A 18 -9.83 0.89 5.59
CA ILE A 18 -10.65 0.38 6.68
C ILE A 18 -10.14 -0.99 7.09
N PHE A 19 -9.87 -1.15 8.36
CA PHE A 19 -9.49 -2.43 8.95
C PHE A 19 -10.74 -3.18 9.39
N THR A 20 -10.88 -4.43 8.94
CA THR A 20 -12.10 -5.20 9.21
C THR A 20 -12.14 -5.76 10.63
N ASP A 21 -11.01 -5.82 11.33
CA ASP A 21 -10.93 -6.35 12.68
C ASP A 21 -11.57 -5.42 13.73
N ASP A 22 -11.32 -4.12 13.64
CA ASP A 22 -11.83 -3.14 14.60
C ASP A 22 -12.66 -2.02 13.95
N GLY A 23 -12.79 -2.02 12.63
CA GLY A 23 -13.51 -0.99 11.88
C GLY A 23 -12.83 0.36 11.85
N SER A 24 -11.58 0.47 12.32
CA SER A 24 -10.87 1.74 12.27
C SER A 24 -10.59 2.15 10.83
N GLN A 25 -10.63 3.45 10.61
CA GLN A 25 -10.46 4.06 9.28
C GLN A 25 -9.28 5.01 9.30
N LEU A 26 -8.39 4.83 8.34
CA LEU A 26 -7.26 5.72 8.11
C LEU A 26 -7.44 6.47 6.80
N TRP A 27 -7.24 7.78 6.85
CA TRP A 27 -7.22 8.63 5.67
C TRP A 27 -5.78 8.92 5.26
N LEU A 28 -5.50 8.73 3.96
CA LEU A 28 -4.21 9.05 3.35
C LEU A 28 -4.39 10.25 2.42
N THR A 29 -3.72 11.35 2.72
CA THR A 29 -3.66 12.50 1.81
C THR A 29 -2.83 12.13 0.57
N ARG A 30 -2.92 12.92 -0.50
CA ARG A 30 -2.04 12.75 -1.69
C ARG A 30 -0.58 12.67 -1.29
N ARG A 31 -0.15 13.62 -0.45
CA ARG A 31 1.24 13.68 0.02
C ARG A 31 1.63 12.40 0.75
N MET A 32 0.80 11.93 1.66
CA MET A 32 1.10 10.74 2.44
C MET A 32 1.09 9.49 1.57
N THR A 33 0.17 9.40 0.61
CA THR A 33 0.13 8.31 -0.36
C THR A 33 1.41 8.28 -1.20
N LEU A 34 1.85 9.44 -1.69
CA LEU A 34 3.10 9.53 -2.46
C LEU A 34 4.31 9.11 -1.62
N VAL A 35 4.39 9.59 -0.38
CA VAL A 35 5.46 9.20 0.55
C VAL A 35 5.46 7.69 0.75
N LEU A 36 4.30 7.10 0.99
CA LEU A 36 4.18 5.64 1.19
C LEU A 36 4.61 4.88 -0.07
N LEU A 37 4.12 5.27 -1.23
CA LEU A 37 4.48 4.62 -2.50
C LEU A 37 5.98 4.70 -2.78
N GLN A 38 6.57 5.88 -2.63
CA GLN A 38 8.00 6.09 -2.88
C GLN A 38 8.87 5.30 -1.90
N HIS A 39 8.62 5.45 -0.60
CA HIS A 39 9.45 4.80 0.42
C HIS A 39 9.30 3.28 0.40
N LEU A 40 8.07 2.78 0.31
CA LEU A 40 7.86 1.34 0.31
C LEU A 40 8.43 0.69 -0.95
N SER A 41 8.22 1.28 -2.13
CA SER A 41 8.78 0.75 -3.38
C SER A 41 10.32 0.75 -3.37
N GLU A 42 10.93 1.81 -2.87
CA GLU A 42 12.39 1.91 -2.72
C GLU A 42 12.91 0.82 -1.78
N ARG A 43 12.30 0.67 -0.62
CA ARG A 43 12.69 -0.36 0.36
C ARG A 43 12.49 -1.77 -0.17
N MET A 44 11.41 -2.01 -0.90
CA MET A 44 11.16 -3.30 -1.55
C MET A 44 12.25 -3.62 -2.58
N THR A 45 12.72 -2.63 -3.32
CA THR A 45 13.81 -2.80 -4.30
C THR A 45 15.13 -3.13 -3.61
N ILE A 46 15.50 -2.37 -2.60
CA ILE A 46 16.76 -2.53 -1.87
C ILE A 46 16.80 -3.87 -1.13
N SER A 47 15.71 -4.27 -0.52
CA SER A 47 15.60 -5.47 0.32
C SER A 47 15.20 -6.73 -0.47
N CYS A 48 15.05 -6.62 -1.79
CA CYS A 48 14.62 -7.76 -2.60
C CYS A 48 15.59 -8.92 -2.43
N PRO A 49 15.11 -10.13 -2.06
CA PRO A 49 15.97 -11.29 -1.91
C PRO A 49 16.75 -11.58 -3.20
N GLY A 50 18.01 -11.92 -3.05
CA GLY A 50 18.84 -12.29 -4.19
C GLY A 50 18.28 -13.51 -4.91
N ALA A 51 18.27 -13.46 -6.24
CA ALA A 51 18.09 -14.65 -7.04
C ALA A 51 19.24 -15.63 -6.77
N ALA A 52 19.08 -16.88 -7.21
CA ALA A 52 20.15 -17.90 -7.13
C ALA A 52 21.50 -17.28 -7.53
N PRO A 53 22.61 -17.66 -6.87
CA PRO A 53 23.91 -17.00 -7.04
C PRO A 53 24.43 -16.95 -8.49
N ASP A 54 23.87 -17.75 -9.38
CA ASP A 54 24.26 -17.81 -10.78
C ASP A 54 23.56 -16.79 -11.69
N VAL A 55 22.62 -16.03 -11.18
CA VAL A 55 21.86 -15.06 -11.97
C VAL A 55 22.00 -13.67 -11.37
N SER A 56 22.88 -12.89 -11.96
CA SER A 56 23.09 -11.48 -11.58
C SER A 56 22.03 -10.58 -12.23
N LEU A 57 20.81 -10.58 -11.68
CA LEU A 57 19.80 -9.63 -12.08
C LEU A 57 19.94 -8.33 -11.29
N LYS A 58 19.71 -7.21 -11.97
CA LYS A 58 19.65 -5.92 -11.29
C LYS A 58 18.52 -5.89 -10.27
N PRO A 59 18.66 -5.19 -9.14
CA PRO A 59 17.62 -5.12 -8.11
C PRO A 59 16.26 -4.71 -8.66
N GLU A 60 16.22 -3.78 -9.60
CA GLU A 60 15.00 -3.29 -10.22
C GLU A 60 14.28 -4.36 -11.02
N ILE A 61 15.00 -5.25 -11.64
CA ILE A 61 14.44 -6.38 -12.39
C ILE A 61 13.90 -7.44 -11.43
N ARG A 62 14.65 -7.75 -10.38
CA ARG A 62 14.21 -8.72 -9.38
C ARG A 62 12.91 -8.30 -8.71
N VAL A 63 12.82 -7.03 -8.28
CA VAL A 63 11.63 -6.53 -7.63
C VAL A 63 10.44 -6.46 -8.59
N ALA A 64 10.67 -6.16 -9.86
CA ALA A 64 9.63 -6.16 -10.87
C ALA A 64 9.03 -7.57 -11.06
N LEU A 65 9.87 -8.58 -11.11
CA LEU A 65 9.43 -9.98 -11.20
C LEU A 65 8.69 -10.41 -9.93
N GLU A 66 9.16 -9.99 -8.77
CA GLU A 66 8.49 -10.25 -7.49
C GLU A 66 7.11 -9.59 -7.46
N PHE A 67 7.00 -8.37 -7.96
CA PHE A 67 5.73 -7.65 -8.07
C PHE A 67 4.74 -8.38 -8.98
N GLU A 68 5.17 -8.80 -10.16
CA GLU A 68 4.33 -9.56 -11.09
C GLU A 68 3.87 -10.87 -10.46
N ALA A 69 4.78 -11.63 -9.87
CA ALA A 69 4.45 -12.89 -9.21
C ALA A 69 3.43 -12.71 -8.08
N ALA A 70 3.54 -11.64 -7.33
CA ALA A 70 2.60 -11.33 -6.25
C ALA A 70 1.19 -11.07 -6.77
N HIS A 71 1.06 -10.53 -7.99
CA HIS A 71 -0.23 -10.24 -8.59
C HIS A 71 -0.84 -11.43 -9.35
N GLU A 72 0.00 -12.38 -9.77
CA GLU A 72 -0.47 -13.59 -10.46
C GLU A 72 -1.06 -14.64 -9.50
N THR A 73 -0.57 -14.68 -8.27
CA THR A 73 -0.91 -15.76 -7.33
C THR A 73 -2.20 -15.56 -6.57
N GLU A 74 -2.86 -14.43 -6.72
CA GLU A 74 -4.08 -14.18 -5.96
C GLU A 74 -5.18 -13.45 -6.69
N HIS A 75 -6.40 -13.90 -6.33
CA HIS A 75 -7.66 -13.36 -6.83
C HIS A 75 -8.19 -12.29 -5.89
N ASP A 76 -7.72 -11.16 -5.70
CA ASP A 76 -8.17 -10.09 -4.82
C ASP A 76 -7.64 -10.14 -3.38
N PRO A 77 -6.40 -9.83 -3.21
CA PRO A 77 -5.82 -9.80 -1.87
C PRO A 77 -6.22 -8.60 -1.01
N ILE A 78 -6.56 -7.48 -1.63
CA ILE A 78 -7.06 -6.28 -0.95
C ILE A 78 -8.38 -5.89 -1.59
N PRO A 79 -9.50 -6.13 -0.91
CA PRO A 79 -10.79 -5.68 -1.45
C PRO A 79 -10.75 -4.19 -1.72
N GLN A 80 -11.04 -3.82 -2.94
CA GLN A 80 -11.12 -2.42 -3.31
C GLN A 80 -12.53 -1.93 -3.00
N GLY A 81 -12.63 -0.82 -2.29
CA GLY A 81 -13.88 -0.13 -2.12
C GLY A 81 -14.43 0.35 -3.45
N GLN A 82 -15.67 0.74 -3.49
CA GLN A 82 -16.34 1.16 -4.71
C GLN A 82 -15.55 2.24 -5.46
N PRO A 83 -15.48 2.15 -6.79
CA PRO A 83 -14.69 3.08 -7.58
C PRO A 83 -15.23 4.51 -7.59
N GLN A 84 -16.49 4.69 -7.25
CA GLN A 84 -17.06 6.02 -7.11
C GLN A 84 -16.84 6.50 -5.69
N GLY A 85 -16.01 7.50 -5.57
CA GLY A 85 -15.65 8.09 -4.32
C GLY A 85 -16.86 8.49 -3.49
N GLY A 86 -16.67 8.60 -2.29
CA GLY A 86 -17.63 8.86 -1.25
C GLY A 86 -17.08 8.30 0.03
N LYS A 87 -17.67 8.66 1.11
CA LYS A 87 -17.35 8.02 2.37
C LYS A 87 -17.64 6.53 2.24
N PRO A 88 -16.81 5.66 2.83
CA PRO A 88 -17.10 4.23 2.83
C PRO A 88 -18.52 3.99 3.32
N GLU A 89 -19.21 3.07 2.66
CA GLU A 89 -20.57 2.71 3.07
C GLU A 89 -20.56 2.16 4.50
N GLY A 90 -21.48 2.65 5.28
CA GLY A 90 -21.57 2.34 6.70
C GLY A 90 -20.74 3.30 7.55
N GLN A 91 -21.18 3.52 8.77
CA GLN A 91 -20.37 4.26 9.73
C GLN A 91 -19.20 3.39 10.16
N PRO A 92 -17.98 3.96 10.22
CA PRO A 92 -16.87 3.21 10.77
C PRO A 92 -17.22 2.81 12.21
N GLN A 93 -17.14 1.50 12.47
CA GLN A 93 -17.40 0.98 13.81
C GLN A 93 -16.24 1.30 14.77
N GLY A 94 -15.13 1.76 14.22
CA GLY A 94 -13.97 2.21 14.98
C GLY A 94 -13.68 3.69 14.75
N SER A 95 -12.53 4.11 15.24
CA SER A 95 -12.08 5.50 15.14
C SER A 95 -11.64 5.87 13.72
N VAL A 96 -11.74 7.16 13.41
CA VAL A 96 -11.31 7.72 12.12
C VAL A 96 -10.10 8.63 12.34
N HIS A 97 -9.05 8.41 11.57
CA HIS A 97 -7.77 9.13 11.74
C HIS A 97 -7.18 9.52 10.40
N VAL A 98 -6.50 10.68 10.36
CA VAL A 98 -5.69 11.10 9.21
C VAL A 98 -4.23 10.78 9.50
N VAL A 99 -3.62 9.98 8.65
CA VAL A 99 -2.22 9.58 8.82
C VAL A 99 -1.30 10.79 8.65
N SER A 100 -0.45 11.03 9.63
CA SER A 100 0.51 12.14 9.64
C SER A 100 1.94 11.69 9.32
N SER A 101 2.28 10.44 9.63
CA SER A 101 3.59 9.88 9.32
C SER A 101 3.52 8.36 9.20
N ILE A 102 4.53 7.79 8.55
CA ILE A 102 4.69 6.34 8.39
C ILE A 102 6.10 5.94 8.79
N THR A 103 6.24 4.73 9.31
CA THR A 103 7.53 4.10 9.59
C THR A 103 7.54 2.71 8.99
N LEU A 104 8.61 2.37 8.28
CA LEU A 104 8.78 1.08 7.63
C LEU A 104 9.91 0.30 8.28
N LYS A 105 9.67 -0.98 8.54
CA LYS A 105 10.70 -1.94 8.92
C LYS A 105 10.69 -3.09 7.94
N MET A 106 11.82 -3.33 7.30
CA MET A 106 11.98 -4.39 6.31
C MET A 106 12.70 -5.58 6.94
N GLY A 107 12.01 -6.71 6.96
CA GLY A 107 12.62 -7.99 7.29
C GLY A 107 12.94 -8.79 6.02
N SER A 108 13.53 -9.98 6.19
CA SER A 108 13.86 -10.87 5.07
C SER A 108 12.63 -11.40 4.33
N SER A 109 11.52 -11.60 5.05
CA SER A 109 10.28 -12.15 4.50
C SER A 109 9.03 -11.34 4.84
N GLN A 110 9.16 -10.35 5.72
CA GLN A 110 8.04 -9.54 6.19
C GLN A 110 8.34 -8.06 6.11
N VAL A 111 7.28 -7.29 5.95
CA VAL A 111 7.30 -5.84 5.95
C VAL A 111 6.39 -5.37 7.09
N GLN A 112 6.90 -4.48 7.93
CA GLN A 112 6.10 -3.81 8.94
C GLN A 112 5.88 -2.37 8.53
N LEU A 113 4.63 -1.99 8.39
CA LEU A 113 4.22 -0.61 8.13
C LEU A 113 3.52 -0.08 9.36
N MET A 114 4.11 0.92 9.98
CA MET A 114 3.53 1.63 11.11
C MET A 114 2.96 2.95 10.63
N THR A 115 1.67 3.14 10.81
CA THR A 115 0.99 4.39 10.51
C THR A 115 0.73 5.15 11.79
N ASN A 116 1.06 6.43 11.79
CA ASN A 116 0.87 7.32 12.93
C ASN A 116 -0.12 8.42 12.57
N ALA A 117 -1.06 8.65 13.46
CA ALA A 117 -2.00 9.75 13.39
C ALA A 117 -2.14 10.35 14.80
N PRO A 118 -2.66 11.57 14.94
CA PRO A 118 -2.85 12.16 16.27
C PRO A 118 -3.69 11.25 17.18
N GLY A 119 -3.08 10.80 18.28
CA GLY A 119 -3.75 9.92 19.24
C GLY A 119 -3.96 8.49 18.80
N TYR A 120 -3.37 8.07 17.65
CA TYR A 120 -3.57 6.73 17.12
C TYR A 120 -2.33 6.21 16.40
N GLN A 121 -2.05 4.94 16.58
CA GLN A 121 -0.95 4.27 15.91
C GLN A 121 -1.39 2.87 15.54
N ARG A 122 -1.06 2.45 14.32
CA ARG A 122 -1.33 1.08 13.87
C ARG A 122 -0.16 0.51 13.11
N THR A 123 0.17 -0.73 13.44
CA THR A 123 1.21 -1.48 12.75
C THR A 123 0.58 -2.59 11.91
N LEU A 124 0.94 -2.62 10.64
CA LEU A 124 0.60 -3.69 9.70
C LEU A 124 1.82 -4.57 9.50
N CYS A 125 1.66 -5.85 9.74
CA CYS A 125 2.66 -6.86 9.40
C CYS A 125 2.20 -7.58 8.14
N MET A 126 3.00 -7.53 7.09
CA MET A 126 2.67 -8.06 5.77
C MET A 126 3.79 -8.96 5.28
N SER A 127 3.43 -9.97 4.50
CA SER A 127 4.41 -10.64 3.65
C SER A 127 4.87 -9.69 2.54
N ARG A 128 5.97 -10.00 1.88
CA ARG A 128 6.42 -9.22 0.73
C ARG A 128 5.37 -9.21 -0.39
N ALA A 129 4.71 -10.34 -0.63
CA ALA A 129 3.64 -10.43 -1.62
C ALA A 129 2.46 -9.51 -1.28
N GLU A 130 2.03 -9.50 -0.03
CA GLU A 130 0.97 -8.59 0.45
C GLU A 130 1.37 -7.12 0.29
N ALA A 131 2.62 -6.79 0.58
CA ALA A 131 3.13 -5.43 0.40
C ALA A 131 3.13 -5.01 -1.07
N HIS A 132 3.52 -5.89 -1.98
CA HIS A 132 3.42 -5.63 -3.42
C HIS A 132 1.98 -5.39 -3.88
N ARG A 133 1.05 -6.19 -3.40
CA ARG A 133 -0.37 -6.04 -3.73
C ARG A 133 -0.93 -4.72 -3.21
N MET A 134 -0.55 -4.34 -2.00
CA MET A 134 -0.93 -3.05 -1.44
C MET A 134 -0.36 -1.89 -2.27
N LEU A 135 0.92 -1.96 -2.66
CA LEU A 135 1.54 -0.96 -3.54
C LEU A 135 0.78 -0.83 -4.86
N GLY A 136 0.47 -1.95 -5.51
CA GLY A 136 -0.29 -1.96 -6.75
C GLY A 136 -1.68 -1.33 -6.59
N ALA A 137 -2.39 -1.67 -5.54
CA ALA A 137 -3.71 -1.13 -5.26
C ALA A 137 -3.67 0.39 -5.00
N LEU A 138 -2.72 0.85 -4.20
CA LEU A 138 -2.52 2.28 -3.93
C LEU A 138 -2.17 3.06 -5.20
N ALA A 139 -1.26 2.53 -6.01
CA ALA A 139 -0.84 3.17 -7.25
C ALA A 139 -2.00 3.27 -8.25
N ARG A 140 -2.78 2.22 -8.42
CA ARG A 140 -3.95 2.21 -9.31
C ARG A 140 -5.02 3.18 -8.85
N ARG A 141 -5.30 3.23 -7.56
CA ARG A 141 -6.29 4.17 -7.01
C ARG A 141 -5.83 5.61 -7.17
N SER A 142 -4.56 5.88 -6.94
CA SER A 142 -3.99 7.22 -7.15
C SER A 142 -4.10 7.64 -8.62
N GLN A 143 -3.83 6.74 -9.54
CA GLN A 143 -3.98 7.00 -10.97
C GLN A 143 -5.43 7.24 -11.35
N SER A 144 -6.36 6.43 -10.86
CA SER A 144 -7.80 6.61 -11.10
C SER A 144 -8.33 7.92 -10.53
N ALA A 145 -7.75 8.39 -9.43
CA ALA A 145 -8.06 9.68 -8.84
C ALA A 145 -7.48 10.87 -9.62
N GLY A 146 -6.68 10.62 -10.64
CA GLY A 146 -6.03 11.66 -11.43
C GLY A 146 -4.83 12.31 -10.72
N TRP A 147 -4.29 11.66 -9.70
CA TRP A 147 -3.13 12.18 -9.00
C TRP A 147 -1.85 11.96 -9.79
N ASN A 148 -1.04 13.01 -9.89
CA ASN A 148 0.29 12.87 -10.45
C ASN A 148 1.24 12.34 -9.38
N MET A 149 1.77 11.14 -9.60
CA MET A 149 2.70 10.48 -8.69
C MET A 149 4.09 10.41 -9.33
N PRO A 150 4.91 11.46 -9.15
CA PRO A 150 6.24 11.50 -9.75
C PRO A 150 7.21 10.54 -9.06
N ASN A 151 8.25 10.15 -9.78
CA ASN A 151 9.37 9.37 -9.24
C ASN A 151 9.02 7.98 -8.74
N LEU A 152 7.95 7.39 -9.25
CA LEU A 152 7.68 5.98 -9.00
C LEU A 152 8.51 5.10 -9.92
N PRO A 153 8.97 3.92 -9.45
CA PRO A 153 9.70 3.00 -10.31
C PRO A 153 8.84 2.49 -11.46
N ALA A 154 9.48 2.13 -12.55
CA ALA A 154 8.79 1.69 -13.77
C ALA A 154 7.84 0.50 -13.52
N TRP A 155 8.22 -0.42 -12.64
CA TRP A 155 7.40 -1.59 -12.32
C TRP A 155 6.13 -1.27 -11.53
N LEU A 156 6.02 -0.05 -11.02
CA LEU A 156 4.83 0.43 -10.28
C LEU A 156 3.99 1.42 -11.10
N GLN A 157 4.33 1.64 -12.35
CA GLN A 157 3.57 2.52 -13.26
C GLN A 157 2.59 1.69 -14.09
N PHE A 158 1.37 2.18 -14.23
CA PHE A 158 0.30 1.53 -15.01
C PHE A 158 -0.17 2.41 -16.15
#